data_ffad15a68fc92726744cc439a8d5f06d
#
_entry.id   ffad15a68fc92726744cc439a8d5f06d
#
_cell.length_a   1.000
_cell.length_b   1.000
_cell.length_c   1.000
_cell.angle_alpha   90.00
_cell.angle_beta   90.00
_cell.angle_gamma   90.00
#
_symmetry.space_group_name_H-M   'P 1'
#
loop_
_entity.id
_entity.type
_entity.pdbx_description
1 polymer ?
#
loop_
_entity_poly.entity_id
_entity_poly.type
_entity_poly.pdbx_seq_one_letter_code
_entity_poly.pdbx_strand_id
1 'polypeptide(L)'
;MKRYCIILLAVVLAACGGGQTGNFSDATDRLEVVSWWVSPSEHPAFEVLLNAFKAKNPDVDVVDGTIAGGGGSNVQVALAARLQAGDPPDVWQTFLGSSLRAWVNAERIVDVSGVYESSGLDRTMPQALLDAATYRVKAWGVPTGSHRGNVLWFSQRVLKEAGVTPPGPDYTMNAFEADLAKVAASGKTALCLGGKDRFTRTELFENTLLGVVGTDGWSRIGDDSFDWRGSQLRQALTQFGDIVSRADPDAPGLTWDQAAKKLATGQCAFLSMNDSVYGELVANKAVEGKDFGYVAYPGTSGAYLAIVDTFVVSAEAEDGMNAMKFLETIADPKVSLEFNKLKGSVPIRDDVDVASLPPYQRQASKALFSDKILLSMTHGEVMSTEFQQALYDAVASYASSKNADGFIDTLQSSIEVPIVGR
;
A
#
# COMPACT_ATOMS: atom_id res chain seq x y z
N MET A 1 -31.09 -18.67 -71.84
CA MET A 1 -31.06 -19.10 -70.40
C MET A 1 -29.66 -18.87 -69.84
N LYS A 2 -29.46 -17.70 -69.24
CA LYS A 2 -28.17 -17.37 -68.57
C LYS A 2 -28.25 -17.69 -67.09
N ARG A 3 -27.42 -18.63 -66.61
CA ARG A 3 -27.29 -18.98 -65.19
C ARG A 3 -26.30 -17.98 -64.52
N TYR A 4 -26.76 -17.22 -63.53
CA TYR A 4 -25.93 -16.42 -62.68
C TYR A 4 -25.52 -17.28 -61.48
N CYS A 5 -24.21 -17.52 -61.28
CA CYS A 5 -23.63 -18.03 -60.08
C CYS A 5 -23.48 -16.91 -59.07
N ILE A 6 -24.19 -16.97 -57.94
CA ILE A 6 -23.98 -16.06 -56.82
C ILE A 6 -22.91 -16.70 -55.93
N ILE A 7 -21.75 -16.10 -55.84
CA ILE A 7 -20.71 -16.45 -54.86
C ILE A 7 -21.02 -15.73 -53.55
N LEU A 8 -21.44 -16.45 -52.56
CA LEU A 8 -21.54 -15.94 -51.18
C LEU A 8 -20.13 -15.84 -50.59
N LEU A 9 -19.64 -14.63 -50.39
CA LEU A 9 -18.43 -14.35 -49.64
C LEU A 9 -18.78 -14.35 -48.15
N ALA A 10 -18.44 -15.41 -47.45
CA ALA A 10 -18.53 -15.46 -45.99
C ALA A 10 -17.37 -14.62 -45.41
N VAL A 11 -17.71 -13.43 -44.92
CA VAL A 11 -16.78 -12.64 -44.10
C VAL A 11 -16.76 -13.23 -42.73
N VAL A 12 -15.70 -13.97 -42.38
CA VAL A 12 -15.38 -14.38 -41.03
C VAL A 12 -14.81 -13.14 -40.32
N LEU A 13 -15.63 -12.49 -39.51
CA LEU A 13 -15.18 -11.51 -38.50
C LEU A 13 -14.45 -12.29 -37.38
N ALA A 14 -13.13 -12.40 -37.51
CA ALA A 14 -12.30 -12.76 -36.40
C ALA A 14 -12.29 -11.54 -35.44
N ALA A 15 -13.11 -11.60 -34.38
CA ALA A 15 -12.98 -10.71 -33.26
C ALA A 15 -11.69 -11.10 -32.51
N CYS A 16 -10.55 -10.55 -32.94
CA CYS A 16 -9.35 -10.53 -32.12
C CYS A 16 -9.61 -9.61 -30.94
N GLY A 17 -9.87 -10.20 -29.78
CA GLY A 17 -9.71 -9.53 -28.50
C GLY A 17 -8.23 -9.17 -28.35
N GLY A 18 -7.84 -8.01 -28.83
CA GLY A 18 -6.49 -7.47 -28.69
C GLY A 18 -6.29 -7.02 -27.26
N GLY A 19 -5.73 -7.90 -26.40
CA GLY A 19 -4.98 -7.43 -25.26
C GLY A 19 -3.73 -6.76 -25.82
N GLN A 20 -3.41 -5.54 -25.38
CA GLN A 20 -2.14 -4.92 -25.70
C GLN A 20 -1.00 -5.77 -25.13
N THR A 21 -0.49 -6.69 -25.92
CA THR A 21 0.88 -7.18 -25.75
C THR A 21 1.75 -6.04 -26.27
N GLY A 22 2.53 -5.40 -25.39
CA GLY A 22 3.44 -4.36 -25.82
C GLY A 22 4.33 -4.91 -26.95
N ASN A 23 4.21 -4.37 -28.16
CA ASN A 23 5.17 -4.57 -29.22
C ASN A 23 6.39 -3.71 -28.86
N PHE A 24 7.19 -4.18 -27.91
CA PHE A 24 8.44 -3.52 -27.56
C PHE A 24 9.42 -3.70 -28.73
N SER A 25 10.03 -2.60 -29.16
CA SER A 25 11.20 -2.60 -30.03
C SER A 25 12.37 -3.32 -29.33
N ASP A 26 13.41 -3.63 -30.06
CA ASP A 26 14.62 -4.21 -29.50
C ASP A 26 15.07 -3.45 -28.24
N ALA A 27 15.51 -4.20 -27.20
CA ALA A 27 15.96 -3.62 -25.95
C ALA A 27 17.04 -2.57 -26.20
N THR A 28 16.86 -1.38 -25.68
CA THR A 28 17.93 -0.39 -25.58
C THR A 28 18.85 -0.75 -24.41
N ASP A 29 19.97 -0.04 -24.25
CA ASP A 29 20.90 -0.26 -23.14
C ASP A 29 20.49 0.53 -21.89
N ARG A 30 19.18 0.81 -21.68
CA ARG A 30 18.68 1.66 -20.61
C ARG A 30 17.44 1.05 -19.94
N LEU A 31 17.16 1.47 -18.72
CA LEU A 31 15.92 1.22 -17.98
C LEU A 31 15.68 2.35 -16.98
N GLU A 32 14.57 3.04 -17.06
CA GLU A 32 14.15 4.02 -16.05
C GLU A 32 13.07 3.45 -15.13
N VAL A 33 13.34 3.46 -13.81
CA VAL A 33 12.41 3.00 -12.79
C VAL A 33 12.03 4.15 -11.86
N VAL A 34 10.74 4.50 -11.80
CA VAL A 34 10.21 5.54 -10.93
C VAL A 34 9.60 4.94 -9.66
N SER A 35 10.06 5.41 -8.50
CA SER A 35 9.60 5.00 -7.18
C SER A 35 9.39 6.22 -6.27
N TRP A 36 8.78 6.05 -5.10
CA TRP A 36 8.72 7.08 -4.04
C TRP A 36 9.53 6.72 -2.80
N TRP A 37 10.31 5.65 -2.84
CA TRP A 37 11.06 5.13 -1.70
C TRP A 37 12.36 5.91 -1.47
N VAL A 38 12.32 6.87 -0.54
CA VAL A 38 13.45 7.76 -0.21
C VAL A 38 13.89 7.68 1.25
N SER A 39 13.09 7.05 2.13
CA SER A 39 13.39 6.99 3.55
C SER A 39 14.62 6.12 3.86
N PRO A 40 15.21 6.23 5.07
CA PRO A 40 16.38 5.45 5.46
C PRO A 40 16.23 3.92 5.37
N SER A 41 15.01 3.38 5.43
CA SER A 41 14.76 1.95 5.24
C SER A 41 14.36 1.62 3.80
N GLU A 42 13.59 2.50 3.15
CA GLU A 42 12.99 2.24 1.85
C GLU A 42 13.98 2.30 0.70
N HIS A 43 14.83 3.35 0.66
CA HIS A 43 15.77 3.50 -0.44
C HIS A 43 16.80 2.37 -0.51
N PRO A 44 17.42 1.92 0.60
CA PRO A 44 18.28 0.72 0.59
C PRO A 44 17.55 -0.56 0.16
N ALA A 45 16.26 -0.69 0.48
CA ALA A 45 15.47 -1.82 -0.01
C ALA A 45 15.26 -1.73 -1.53
N PHE A 46 14.96 -0.54 -2.06
CA PHE A 46 14.83 -0.32 -3.50
C PHE A 46 16.13 -0.62 -4.25
N GLU A 47 17.27 -0.23 -3.68
CA GLU A 47 18.59 -0.59 -4.23
C GLU A 47 18.81 -2.09 -4.36
N VAL A 48 18.21 -2.95 -3.48
CA VAL A 48 18.26 -4.41 -3.65
C VAL A 48 17.67 -4.82 -4.99
N LEU A 49 16.51 -4.26 -5.37
CA LEU A 49 15.84 -4.55 -6.65
C LEU A 49 16.70 -4.10 -7.84
N LEU A 50 17.19 -2.85 -7.80
CA LEU A 50 18.02 -2.29 -8.87
C LEU A 50 19.32 -3.05 -9.03
N ASN A 51 20.00 -3.40 -7.93
CA ASN A 51 21.26 -4.10 -7.94
C ASN A 51 21.10 -5.56 -8.40
N ALA A 52 20.02 -6.23 -8.01
CA ALA A 52 19.71 -7.58 -8.49
C ALA A 52 19.46 -7.59 -10.00
N PHE A 53 18.79 -6.57 -10.54
CA PHE A 53 18.60 -6.42 -11.98
C PHE A 53 19.94 -6.14 -12.70
N LYS A 54 20.73 -5.16 -12.22
CA LYS A 54 22.06 -4.82 -12.77
C LYS A 54 23.01 -6.02 -12.82
N ALA A 55 22.98 -6.85 -11.78
CA ALA A 55 23.82 -8.06 -11.72
C ALA A 55 23.52 -9.07 -12.83
N LYS A 56 22.26 -9.15 -13.28
CA LYS A 56 21.81 -10.02 -14.38
C LYS A 56 21.92 -9.35 -15.76
N ASN A 57 21.97 -8.01 -15.80
CA ASN A 57 21.96 -7.19 -17.01
C ASN A 57 23.04 -6.10 -16.93
N PRO A 58 24.35 -6.44 -16.92
CA PRO A 58 25.43 -5.50 -16.63
C PRO A 58 25.62 -4.40 -17.69
N ASP A 59 25.11 -4.62 -18.90
CA ASP A 59 25.22 -3.67 -20.00
C ASP A 59 24.05 -2.67 -20.05
N VAL A 60 23.07 -2.77 -19.13
CA VAL A 60 21.92 -1.87 -19.06
C VAL A 60 22.19 -0.73 -18.07
N ASP A 61 22.09 0.51 -18.55
CA ASP A 61 22.12 1.70 -17.72
C ASP A 61 20.78 1.86 -16.98
N VAL A 62 20.79 1.71 -15.67
CA VAL A 62 19.61 1.79 -14.82
C VAL A 62 19.49 3.18 -14.22
N VAL A 63 18.47 3.91 -14.61
CA VAL A 63 18.14 5.23 -14.12
C VAL A 63 17.16 5.11 -12.95
N ASP A 64 17.62 5.52 -11.77
CA ASP A 64 16.77 5.69 -10.60
C ASP A 64 15.99 7.02 -10.71
N GLY A 65 14.71 6.93 -11.04
CA GLY A 65 13.78 8.05 -11.20
C GLY A 65 13.02 8.37 -9.90
N THR A 66 13.55 8.04 -8.74
CA THR A 66 12.87 8.21 -7.43
C THR A 66 12.47 9.66 -7.16
N ILE A 67 11.23 9.87 -6.76
CA ILE A 67 10.65 11.16 -6.43
C ILE A 67 10.11 11.13 -5.00
N ALA A 68 10.66 11.98 -4.13
CA ALA A 68 10.24 12.06 -2.73
C ALA A 68 8.78 12.48 -2.58
N GLY A 69 8.04 11.79 -1.70
CA GLY A 69 6.64 12.10 -1.36
C GLY A 69 5.94 10.87 -0.80
N GLY A 70 5.60 10.91 0.49
CA GLY A 70 5.00 9.78 1.19
C GLY A 70 3.72 9.28 0.52
N GLY A 71 3.56 7.96 0.41
CA GLY A 71 2.41 7.33 -0.25
C GLY A 71 2.29 7.63 -1.75
N GLY A 72 3.38 8.07 -2.41
CA GLY A 72 3.42 8.26 -3.86
C GLY A 72 2.74 9.53 -4.39
N SER A 73 2.29 10.44 -3.53
CA SER A 73 1.52 11.63 -3.94
C SER A 73 2.24 12.49 -4.99
N ASN A 74 3.54 12.74 -4.83
CA ASN A 74 4.34 13.53 -5.77
C ASN A 74 4.64 12.75 -7.05
N VAL A 75 4.84 11.43 -6.95
CA VAL A 75 5.04 10.53 -8.11
C VAL A 75 3.82 10.57 -9.00
N GLN A 76 2.60 10.49 -8.46
CA GLN A 76 1.37 10.55 -9.25
C GLN A 76 1.25 11.85 -10.05
N VAL A 77 1.60 13.00 -9.45
CA VAL A 77 1.61 14.29 -10.16
C VAL A 77 2.66 14.32 -11.27
N ALA A 78 3.88 13.85 -10.98
CA ALA A 78 4.96 13.80 -11.96
C ALA A 78 4.64 12.85 -13.12
N LEU A 79 4.09 11.66 -12.84
CA LEU A 79 3.64 10.70 -13.85
C LEU A 79 2.55 11.27 -14.74
N ALA A 80 1.53 11.93 -14.17
CA ALA A 80 0.48 12.53 -14.95
C ALA A 80 1.05 13.57 -15.95
N ALA A 81 2.00 14.40 -15.52
CA ALA A 81 2.66 15.39 -16.37
C ALA A 81 3.51 14.73 -17.47
N ARG A 82 4.30 13.70 -17.13
CA ARG A 82 5.14 12.96 -18.10
C ARG A 82 4.32 12.21 -19.12
N LEU A 83 3.26 11.50 -18.70
CA LEU A 83 2.34 10.80 -19.59
C LEU A 83 1.62 11.76 -20.54
N GLN A 84 1.28 12.97 -20.08
CA GLN A 84 0.69 13.99 -20.94
C GLN A 84 1.69 14.57 -21.96
N ALA A 85 2.97 14.62 -21.59
CA ALA A 85 4.04 15.08 -22.46
C ALA A 85 4.49 14.02 -23.47
N GLY A 86 4.04 12.76 -23.36
CA GLY A 86 4.51 11.65 -24.20
C GLY A 86 5.94 11.19 -23.83
N ASP A 87 6.34 11.36 -22.57
CA ASP A 87 7.65 10.99 -22.01
C ASP A 87 7.44 10.14 -20.73
N PRO A 88 6.75 8.98 -20.81
CA PRO A 88 6.57 8.11 -19.64
C PRO A 88 7.89 7.45 -19.24
N PRO A 89 8.06 7.08 -17.94
CA PRO A 89 9.12 6.16 -17.56
C PRO A 89 8.80 4.75 -18.07
N ASP A 90 9.81 3.87 -18.12
CA ASP A 90 9.61 2.46 -18.51
C ASP A 90 8.82 1.69 -17.47
N VAL A 91 9.16 1.93 -16.19
CA VAL A 91 8.57 1.27 -15.03
C VAL A 91 8.22 2.29 -13.97
N TRP A 92 7.06 2.14 -13.33
CA TRP A 92 6.74 2.93 -12.14
C TRP A 92 6.03 2.14 -11.08
N GLN A 93 6.12 2.64 -9.86
CA GLN A 93 5.45 2.10 -8.69
C GLN A 93 4.00 2.58 -8.61
N THR A 94 3.10 1.68 -8.22
CA THR A 94 1.69 1.93 -7.92
C THR A 94 1.21 0.97 -6.83
N PHE A 95 -0.09 0.95 -6.53
CA PHE A 95 -0.71 -0.02 -5.63
C PHE A 95 -1.59 -1.01 -6.41
N LEU A 96 -1.97 -2.13 -5.81
CA LEU A 96 -2.90 -3.10 -6.38
C LEU A 96 -4.35 -2.57 -6.44
N GLY A 97 -5.26 -3.42 -6.85
CA GLY A 97 -6.69 -3.18 -6.80
C GLY A 97 -7.15 -2.04 -7.70
N SER A 98 -7.90 -1.09 -7.15
CA SER A 98 -8.49 0.01 -7.93
C SER A 98 -7.45 0.96 -8.51
N SER A 99 -6.33 1.20 -7.82
CA SER A 99 -5.22 1.99 -8.37
C SER A 99 -4.63 1.36 -9.63
N LEU A 100 -4.41 0.04 -9.62
CA LEU A 100 -3.93 -0.70 -10.79
C LEU A 100 -4.94 -0.65 -11.94
N ARG A 101 -6.23 -0.87 -11.64
CA ARG A 101 -7.32 -0.85 -12.63
C ARG A 101 -7.45 0.52 -13.32
N ALA A 102 -7.18 1.62 -12.59
CA ALA A 102 -7.19 2.96 -13.18
C ALA A 102 -6.18 3.09 -14.33
N TRP A 103 -4.96 2.57 -14.14
CA TRP A 103 -3.92 2.54 -15.19
C TRP A 103 -4.31 1.66 -16.38
N VAL A 104 -4.92 0.49 -16.12
CA VAL A 104 -5.41 -0.42 -17.19
C VAL A 104 -6.52 0.25 -18.00
N ASN A 105 -7.48 0.89 -17.33
CA ASN A 105 -8.59 1.57 -18.01
C ASN A 105 -8.12 2.79 -18.82
N ALA A 106 -7.05 3.43 -18.38
CA ALA A 106 -6.40 4.52 -19.11
C ALA A 106 -5.46 4.02 -20.23
N GLU A 107 -5.32 2.69 -20.40
CA GLU A 107 -4.44 2.05 -21.40
C GLU A 107 -2.97 2.48 -21.29
N ARG A 108 -2.49 2.72 -20.05
CA ARG A 108 -1.13 3.22 -19.77
C ARG A 108 -0.12 2.14 -19.42
N ILE A 109 -0.57 0.92 -19.15
CA ILE A 109 0.28 -0.20 -18.73
C ILE A 109 0.00 -1.45 -19.54
N VAL A 110 0.94 -2.38 -19.56
CA VAL A 110 0.85 -3.63 -20.32
C VAL A 110 0.53 -4.83 -19.47
N ASP A 111 0.07 -5.90 -20.12
CA ASP A 111 -0.13 -7.24 -19.58
C ASP A 111 1.21 -7.88 -19.17
N VAL A 112 1.32 -8.29 -17.91
CA VAL A 112 2.50 -8.94 -17.34
C VAL A 112 2.24 -10.38 -16.89
N SER A 113 1.17 -11.02 -17.39
CA SER A 113 0.78 -12.39 -17.02
C SER A 113 1.90 -13.41 -17.23
N GLY A 114 2.75 -13.22 -18.26
CA GLY A 114 3.92 -14.07 -18.51
C GLY A 114 4.91 -14.09 -17.34
N VAL A 115 5.05 -12.98 -16.57
CA VAL A 115 5.90 -12.95 -15.38
C VAL A 115 5.30 -13.81 -14.27
N TYR A 116 3.97 -13.80 -14.10
CA TYR A 116 3.29 -14.64 -13.11
C TYR A 116 3.46 -16.14 -13.41
N GLU A 117 3.25 -16.53 -14.67
CA GLU A 117 3.41 -17.91 -15.13
C GLU A 117 4.86 -18.40 -14.96
N SER A 118 5.84 -17.60 -15.39
CA SER A 118 7.26 -17.99 -15.34
C SER A 118 7.83 -18.02 -13.92
N SER A 119 7.39 -17.11 -13.04
CA SER A 119 7.85 -17.01 -11.65
C SER A 119 7.04 -17.86 -10.65
N GLY A 120 5.87 -18.34 -11.04
CA GLY A 120 4.95 -19.07 -10.17
C GLY A 120 4.14 -18.19 -9.22
N LEU A 121 4.09 -16.87 -9.41
CA LEU A 121 3.28 -15.96 -8.58
C LEU A 121 1.80 -16.31 -8.61
N ASP A 122 1.29 -16.79 -9.75
CA ASP A 122 -0.08 -17.26 -9.93
C ASP A 122 -0.49 -18.40 -8.99
N ARG A 123 0.48 -19.12 -8.41
CA ARG A 123 0.26 -20.28 -7.54
C ARG A 123 0.69 -20.05 -6.09
N THR A 124 1.51 -19.04 -5.83
CA THR A 124 2.16 -18.84 -4.52
C THR A 124 1.65 -17.62 -3.77
N MET A 125 0.89 -16.74 -4.45
CA MET A 125 0.23 -15.60 -3.80
C MET A 125 -1.07 -15.99 -3.11
N PRO A 126 -1.46 -15.30 -2.00
CA PRO A 126 -2.83 -15.38 -1.50
C PRO A 126 -3.85 -14.99 -2.58
N GLN A 127 -4.94 -15.76 -2.69
CA GLN A 127 -5.95 -15.54 -3.73
C GLN A 127 -6.50 -14.10 -3.76
N ALA A 128 -6.74 -13.49 -2.60
CA ALA A 128 -7.24 -12.11 -2.52
C ALA A 128 -6.28 -11.09 -3.15
N LEU A 129 -4.97 -11.30 -3.03
CA LEU A 129 -3.97 -10.43 -3.66
C LEU A 129 -3.82 -10.73 -5.15
N LEU A 130 -3.92 -12.00 -5.55
CA LEU A 130 -3.95 -12.38 -6.96
C LEU A 130 -5.15 -11.77 -7.69
N ASP A 131 -6.34 -11.80 -7.06
CA ASP A 131 -7.55 -11.16 -7.59
C ASP A 131 -7.38 -9.64 -7.71
N ALA A 132 -6.69 -8.99 -6.74
CA ALA A 132 -6.40 -7.57 -6.79
C ALA A 132 -5.37 -7.19 -7.87
N ALA A 133 -4.43 -8.08 -8.20
CA ALA A 133 -3.44 -7.92 -9.26
C ALA A 133 -4.00 -8.22 -10.66
N THR A 134 -5.15 -8.91 -10.71
CA THR A 134 -5.76 -9.40 -11.95
C THR A 134 -6.97 -8.54 -12.34
N TYR A 135 -7.02 -8.12 -13.59
CA TYR A 135 -8.17 -7.42 -14.16
C TYR A 135 -8.35 -7.85 -15.62
N ARG A 136 -9.61 -8.09 -16.05
CA ARG A 136 -9.91 -8.62 -17.39
C ARG A 136 -9.10 -9.88 -17.73
N VAL A 137 -9.01 -10.81 -16.76
CA VAL A 137 -8.30 -12.10 -16.81
C VAL A 137 -6.79 -12.01 -17.05
N LYS A 138 -6.17 -10.87 -16.81
CA LYS A 138 -4.74 -10.61 -17.00
C LYS A 138 -4.13 -10.00 -15.76
N ALA A 139 -2.85 -10.27 -15.50
CA ALA A 139 -2.06 -9.59 -14.49
C ALA A 139 -1.43 -8.32 -15.06
N TRP A 140 -1.40 -7.23 -14.29
CA TRP A 140 -1.03 -5.91 -14.80
C TRP A 140 0.13 -5.24 -14.07
N GLY A 141 0.61 -5.84 -12.98
CA GLY A 141 1.77 -5.36 -12.24
C GLY A 141 2.34 -6.47 -11.38
N VAL A 142 3.60 -6.33 -10.97
CA VAL A 142 4.26 -7.30 -10.10
C VAL A 142 4.47 -6.69 -8.71
N PRO A 143 3.83 -7.27 -7.67
CA PRO A 143 3.99 -6.82 -6.30
C PRO A 143 5.38 -7.14 -5.75
N THR A 144 5.94 -6.24 -4.96
CA THR A 144 7.24 -6.43 -4.30
C THR A 144 7.15 -7.16 -2.96
N GLY A 145 6.00 -7.00 -2.31
CA GLY A 145 5.69 -7.54 -0.99
C GLY A 145 4.35 -7.01 -0.51
N SER A 146 3.95 -7.37 0.70
CA SER A 146 2.76 -6.83 1.34
C SER A 146 3.11 -6.20 2.68
N HIS A 147 2.63 -4.98 2.89
CA HIS A 147 2.60 -4.34 4.20
C HIS A 147 1.34 -4.75 4.96
N ARG A 148 1.47 -4.88 6.28
CA ARG A 148 0.33 -4.97 7.19
C ARG A 148 -0.02 -3.57 7.67
N GLY A 149 -1.20 -3.05 7.32
CA GLY A 149 -1.66 -1.70 7.67
C GLY A 149 -2.14 -1.57 9.11
N ASN A 150 -2.77 -2.61 9.65
CA ASN A 150 -3.44 -2.58 10.96
C ASN A 150 -2.52 -2.90 12.14
N VAL A 151 -1.43 -2.13 12.29
CA VAL A 151 -0.46 -2.29 13.38
C VAL A 151 -0.46 -1.08 14.30
N LEU A 152 -0.40 -1.33 15.61
CA LEU A 152 -0.13 -0.35 16.64
C LEU A 152 1.25 -0.61 17.24
N TRP A 153 2.17 0.30 16.99
CA TRP A 153 3.54 0.29 17.52
C TRP A 153 3.60 1.05 18.82
N PHE A 154 4.46 0.64 19.75
CA PHE A 154 4.63 1.32 21.02
C PHE A 154 6.07 1.31 21.53
N SER A 155 6.46 2.39 22.23
CA SER A 155 7.77 2.54 22.86
C SER A 155 7.73 1.94 24.27
N GLN A 156 8.53 0.88 24.50
CA GLN A 156 8.67 0.24 25.81
C GLN A 156 9.09 1.24 26.90
N ARG A 157 10.02 2.14 26.55
CA ARG A 157 10.54 3.14 27.47
C ARG A 157 9.47 4.13 27.90
N VAL A 158 8.75 4.72 26.94
CA VAL A 158 7.76 5.76 27.25
C VAL A 158 6.59 5.18 28.04
N LEU A 159 6.13 3.97 27.69
CA LEU A 159 5.09 3.29 28.46
C LEU A 159 5.52 3.04 29.91
N LYS A 160 6.75 2.52 30.11
CA LYS A 160 7.30 2.31 31.44
C LYS A 160 7.38 3.60 32.25
N GLU A 161 7.88 4.69 31.67
CA GLU A 161 8.00 5.99 32.33
C GLU A 161 6.63 6.59 32.68
N ALA A 162 5.60 6.32 31.88
CA ALA A 162 4.21 6.73 32.13
C ALA A 162 3.44 5.77 33.04
N GLY A 163 4.06 4.66 33.47
CA GLY A 163 3.42 3.64 34.31
C GLY A 163 2.33 2.85 33.57
N VAL A 164 2.42 2.76 32.23
CA VAL A 164 1.49 2.00 31.36
C VAL A 164 2.06 0.61 31.13
N THR A 165 1.22 -0.42 31.26
CA THR A 165 1.58 -1.80 30.93
C THR A 165 1.63 -1.94 29.39
N PRO A 166 2.69 -2.52 28.81
CA PRO A 166 2.74 -2.77 27.37
C PRO A 166 1.51 -3.55 26.86
N PRO A 167 0.93 -3.13 25.71
CA PRO A 167 -0.19 -3.83 25.09
C PRO A 167 0.09 -5.31 24.82
N GLY A 168 -0.94 -6.16 25.02
CA GLY A 168 -0.94 -7.58 24.68
C GLY A 168 -1.92 -7.92 23.57
N PRO A 169 -2.07 -9.21 23.20
CA PRO A 169 -2.92 -9.64 22.07
C PRO A 169 -4.39 -9.21 22.17
N ASP A 170 -4.93 -9.09 23.39
CA ASP A 170 -6.32 -8.73 23.66
C ASP A 170 -6.50 -7.23 23.94
N TYR A 171 -5.62 -6.39 23.41
CA TYR A 171 -5.64 -4.95 23.65
C TYR A 171 -6.87 -4.30 23.01
N THR A 172 -7.70 -3.65 23.83
CA THR A 172 -8.97 -3.08 23.41
C THR A 172 -8.88 -1.58 23.10
N MET A 173 -9.84 -1.04 22.36
CA MET A 173 -9.92 0.41 22.08
C MET A 173 -10.03 1.21 23.39
N ASN A 174 -10.86 0.78 24.34
CA ASN A 174 -11.00 1.47 25.61
C ASN A 174 -9.67 1.50 26.40
N ALA A 175 -8.89 0.42 26.35
CA ALA A 175 -7.57 0.37 26.98
C ALA A 175 -6.59 1.33 26.26
N PHE A 176 -6.62 1.37 24.93
CA PHE A 176 -5.78 2.27 24.15
C PHE A 176 -6.07 3.74 24.45
N GLU A 177 -7.34 4.13 24.46
CA GLU A 177 -7.76 5.51 24.79
C GLU A 177 -7.37 5.89 26.24
N ALA A 178 -7.54 4.97 27.20
CA ALA A 178 -7.13 5.17 28.58
C ALA A 178 -5.61 5.33 28.72
N ASP A 179 -4.83 4.51 28.00
CA ASP A 179 -3.38 4.57 28.03
C ASP A 179 -2.83 5.83 27.34
N LEU A 180 -3.43 6.26 26.23
CA LEU A 180 -3.13 7.56 25.63
C LEU A 180 -3.34 8.72 26.62
N ALA A 181 -4.47 8.69 27.36
CA ALA A 181 -4.76 9.69 28.38
C ALA A 181 -3.74 9.65 29.52
N LYS A 182 -3.35 8.47 29.98
CA LYS A 182 -2.38 8.27 31.06
C LYS A 182 -0.98 8.73 30.66
N VAL A 183 -0.56 8.42 29.41
CA VAL A 183 0.72 8.91 28.86
C VAL A 183 0.71 10.44 28.82
N ALA A 184 -0.35 11.06 28.26
CA ALA A 184 -0.46 12.52 28.21
C ALA A 184 -0.45 13.16 29.60
N ALA A 185 -1.15 12.59 30.59
CA ALA A 185 -1.14 13.07 31.97
C ALA A 185 0.25 12.98 32.65
N SER A 186 1.11 12.08 32.19
CA SER A 186 2.51 12.00 32.65
C SER A 186 3.44 13.05 32.04
N GLY A 187 2.92 13.92 31.17
CA GLY A 187 3.68 14.94 30.45
C GLY A 187 4.49 14.41 29.26
N LYS A 188 4.18 13.17 28.80
CA LYS A 188 4.81 12.55 27.63
C LYS A 188 3.94 12.69 26.40
N THR A 189 4.55 12.69 25.20
CA THR A 189 3.83 12.62 23.94
C THR A 189 3.15 11.26 23.79
N ALA A 190 1.82 11.25 23.69
CA ALA A 190 1.05 10.00 23.66
C ALA A 190 1.09 9.33 22.29
N LEU A 191 0.91 10.07 21.20
CA LEU A 191 0.82 9.55 19.84
C LEU A 191 1.80 10.27 18.92
N CYS A 192 2.70 9.52 18.28
CA CYS A 192 3.45 9.98 17.10
C CYS A 192 2.53 9.99 15.88
N LEU A 193 2.67 11.00 15.04
CA LEU A 193 1.94 11.08 13.77
C LEU A 193 2.76 11.88 12.74
N GLY A 194 2.91 11.35 11.54
CA GLY A 194 3.58 12.01 10.42
C GLY A 194 2.61 12.91 9.63
N GLY A 195 2.03 13.92 10.27
CA GLY A 195 0.91 14.69 9.74
C GLY A 195 1.18 15.52 8.49
N LYS A 196 2.44 15.65 8.07
CA LYS A 196 2.82 16.23 6.78
C LYS A 196 2.41 15.33 5.62
N ASP A 197 2.46 14.01 5.81
CA ASP A 197 2.04 13.02 4.83
C ASP A 197 0.55 12.70 5.06
N ARG A 198 -0.30 13.00 4.09
CA ARG A 198 -1.77 12.87 4.21
C ARG A 198 -2.23 11.46 4.57
N PHE A 199 -1.54 10.45 4.06
CA PHE A 199 -1.90 9.05 4.24
C PHE A 199 -1.79 8.60 5.72
N THR A 200 -0.85 9.11 6.51
CA THR A 200 -0.62 8.64 7.89
C THR A 200 -1.84 8.85 8.81
N ARG A 201 -2.46 10.04 8.69
CA ARG A 201 -3.67 10.35 9.43
C ARG A 201 -4.86 9.53 8.94
N THR A 202 -4.89 9.27 7.64
CA THR A 202 -5.93 8.47 7.00
C THR A 202 -5.79 6.99 7.36
N GLU A 203 -4.57 6.43 7.45
CA GLU A 203 -4.36 5.08 8.00
C GLU A 203 -4.81 4.95 9.46
N LEU A 204 -4.57 5.98 10.29
CA LEU A 204 -5.07 5.97 11.67
C LEU A 204 -6.62 5.94 11.69
N PHE A 205 -7.28 6.72 10.83
CA PHE A 205 -8.73 6.66 10.67
C PHE A 205 -9.18 5.30 10.12
N GLU A 206 -8.52 4.79 9.10
CA GLU A 206 -8.78 3.49 8.47
C GLU A 206 -8.71 2.34 9.49
N ASN A 207 -7.66 2.30 10.30
CA ASN A 207 -7.50 1.34 11.38
C ASN A 207 -8.60 1.46 12.44
N THR A 208 -8.99 2.71 12.79
CA THR A 208 -10.07 2.97 13.74
C THR A 208 -11.42 2.51 13.18
N LEU A 209 -11.70 2.79 11.90
CA LEU A 209 -12.92 2.33 11.24
C LEU A 209 -12.96 0.80 11.17
N LEU A 210 -11.87 0.14 10.76
CA LEU A 210 -11.79 -1.32 10.73
C LEU A 210 -12.04 -1.91 12.12
N GLY A 211 -11.48 -1.31 13.17
CA GLY A 211 -11.70 -1.73 14.57
C GLY A 211 -13.16 -1.65 15.01
N VAL A 212 -13.94 -0.73 14.45
CA VAL A 212 -15.37 -0.56 14.75
C VAL A 212 -16.24 -1.49 13.90
N VAL A 213 -15.97 -1.58 12.59
CA VAL A 213 -16.85 -2.29 11.66
C VAL A 213 -16.50 -3.77 11.54
N GLY A 214 -15.29 -4.16 11.92
CA GLY A 214 -14.76 -5.51 11.76
C GLY A 214 -14.58 -5.91 10.29
N THR A 215 -14.17 -7.15 10.07
CA THR A 215 -13.90 -7.66 8.71
C THR A 215 -15.14 -7.70 7.82
N ASP A 216 -16.32 -7.98 8.39
CA ASP A 216 -17.56 -8.05 7.61
C ASP A 216 -18.08 -6.66 7.22
N GLY A 217 -17.92 -5.67 8.12
CA GLY A 217 -18.19 -4.27 7.79
C GLY A 217 -17.26 -3.74 6.71
N TRP A 218 -15.98 -4.13 6.77
CA TRP A 218 -15.00 -3.77 5.76
C TRP A 218 -15.32 -4.34 4.38
N SER A 219 -15.76 -5.60 4.30
CA SER A 219 -16.17 -6.20 3.03
C SER A 219 -17.31 -5.41 2.36
N ARG A 220 -18.23 -4.84 3.15
CA ARG A 220 -19.30 -3.97 2.63
C ARG A 220 -18.80 -2.66 2.02
N ILE A 221 -17.64 -2.17 2.45
CA ILE A 221 -16.99 -1.01 1.80
C ILE A 221 -16.58 -1.39 0.37
N GLY A 222 -15.92 -2.54 0.21
CA GLY A 222 -15.52 -3.05 -1.11
C GLY A 222 -16.69 -3.36 -2.04
N ASP A 223 -17.86 -3.71 -1.47
CA ASP A 223 -19.08 -4.05 -2.22
C ASP A 223 -20.04 -2.86 -2.44
N ASP A 224 -19.62 -1.62 -2.06
CA ASP A 224 -20.48 -0.42 -2.11
C ASP A 224 -21.79 -0.52 -1.29
N SER A 225 -21.81 -1.36 -0.28
CA SER A 225 -22.98 -1.57 0.57
C SER A 225 -22.81 -1.06 1.99
N PHE A 226 -21.71 -0.36 2.28
CA PHE A 226 -21.44 0.21 3.58
C PHE A 226 -22.27 1.49 3.80
N ASP A 227 -22.93 1.59 4.96
CA ASP A 227 -23.70 2.77 5.33
C ASP A 227 -22.79 3.89 5.86
N TRP A 228 -22.34 4.75 4.96
CA TRP A 228 -21.52 5.93 5.28
C TRP A 228 -22.24 7.00 6.12
N ARG A 229 -23.56 6.86 6.39
CA ARG A 229 -24.32 7.73 7.32
C ARG A 229 -24.62 7.04 8.65
N GLY A 230 -24.28 5.76 8.75
CA GLY A 230 -24.61 4.89 9.87
C GLY A 230 -23.88 5.21 11.17
N SER A 231 -24.36 4.60 12.25
CA SER A 231 -23.80 4.78 13.58
C SER A 231 -22.35 4.27 13.71
N GLN A 232 -21.96 3.24 12.95
CA GLN A 232 -20.59 2.70 12.96
C GLN A 232 -19.57 3.72 12.48
N LEU A 233 -19.85 4.45 11.37
CA LEU A 233 -18.95 5.52 10.94
C LEU A 233 -18.85 6.64 11.99
N ARG A 234 -19.99 7.07 12.56
CA ARG A 234 -20.00 8.13 13.59
C ARG A 234 -19.21 7.70 14.84
N GLN A 235 -19.30 6.44 15.23
CA GLN A 235 -18.49 5.87 16.31
C GLN A 235 -16.99 5.91 15.97
N ALA A 236 -16.61 5.46 14.78
CA ALA A 236 -15.22 5.48 14.33
C ALA A 236 -14.66 6.90 14.26
N LEU A 237 -15.44 7.87 13.77
CA LEU A 237 -15.07 9.28 13.74
C LEU A 237 -14.86 9.83 15.14
N THR A 238 -15.73 9.52 16.11
CA THR A 238 -15.58 9.96 17.49
C THR A 238 -14.28 9.43 18.09
N GLN A 239 -14.03 8.12 18.00
CA GLN A 239 -12.80 7.49 18.50
C GLN A 239 -11.54 8.05 17.79
N PHE A 240 -11.56 8.16 16.47
CA PHE A 240 -10.47 8.78 15.71
C PHE A 240 -10.22 10.21 16.17
N GLY A 241 -11.28 10.99 16.38
CA GLY A 241 -11.21 12.35 16.85
C GLY A 241 -10.52 12.48 18.21
N ASP A 242 -10.83 11.58 19.14
CA ASP A 242 -10.23 11.54 20.47
C ASP A 242 -8.76 11.11 20.43
N ILE A 243 -8.44 10.10 19.62
CA ILE A 243 -7.08 9.59 19.44
C ILE A 243 -6.18 10.66 18.79
N VAL A 244 -6.61 11.26 17.66
CA VAL A 244 -5.80 12.25 16.93
C VAL A 244 -5.59 13.55 17.71
N SER A 245 -6.49 13.87 18.65
CA SER A 245 -6.33 15.04 19.53
C SER A 245 -5.15 14.92 20.50
N ARG A 246 -4.61 13.70 20.68
CA ARG A 246 -3.46 13.39 21.52
C ARG A 246 -2.17 13.21 20.74
N ALA A 247 -2.20 13.55 19.45
CA ALA A 247 -1.02 13.49 18.60
C ALA A 247 0.04 14.52 19.05
N ASP A 248 1.27 14.22 18.71
CA ASP A 248 2.40 15.13 18.86
C ASP A 248 2.05 16.53 18.30
N PRO A 249 2.26 17.60 19.06
CA PRO A 249 2.07 18.97 18.55
C PRO A 249 2.88 19.28 17.29
N ASP A 250 4.04 18.63 17.11
CA ASP A 250 4.89 18.78 15.93
C ASP A 250 4.38 18.00 14.70
N ALA A 251 3.40 17.13 14.88
CA ALA A 251 2.89 16.23 13.82
C ALA A 251 2.65 16.91 12.46
N PRO A 252 2.08 18.14 12.37
CA PRO A 252 1.84 18.78 11.07
C PRO A 252 3.10 19.01 10.23
N GLY A 253 4.28 19.11 10.87
CA GLY A 253 5.58 19.30 10.21
C GLY A 253 6.38 18.01 9.98
N LEU A 254 5.96 16.89 10.56
CA LEU A 254 6.68 15.61 10.51
C LEU A 254 6.23 14.76 9.33
N THR A 255 7.18 14.19 8.61
CA THR A 255 6.95 13.08 7.69
C THR A 255 6.75 11.77 8.47
N TRP A 256 6.25 10.74 7.79
CA TRP A 256 5.96 9.44 8.40
C TRP A 256 7.21 8.78 9.02
N ASP A 257 8.34 8.84 8.32
CA ASP A 257 9.63 8.31 8.78
C ASP A 257 10.18 9.09 9.98
N GLN A 258 9.98 10.42 10.02
CA GLN A 258 10.33 11.24 11.18
C GLN A 258 9.48 10.89 12.40
N ALA A 259 8.19 10.60 12.23
CA ALA A 259 7.33 10.11 13.31
C ALA A 259 7.78 8.72 13.80
N ALA A 260 8.14 7.81 12.89
CA ALA A 260 8.71 6.52 13.24
C ALA A 260 10.03 6.66 14.00
N LYS A 261 10.90 7.60 13.60
CA LYS A 261 12.13 7.92 14.33
C LYS A 261 11.86 8.45 15.75
N LYS A 262 10.82 9.27 15.96
CA LYS A 262 10.42 9.71 17.30
C LYS A 262 10.03 8.53 18.18
N LEU A 263 9.31 7.54 17.66
CA LEU A 263 8.99 6.30 18.36
C LEU A 263 10.28 5.51 18.68
N ALA A 264 11.14 5.27 17.69
CA ALA A 264 12.40 4.56 17.84
C ALA A 264 13.29 5.15 18.94
N THR A 265 13.32 6.46 19.06
CA THR A 265 14.10 7.19 20.06
C THR A 265 13.34 7.45 21.38
N GLY A 266 12.12 6.90 21.52
CA GLY A 266 11.30 7.02 22.74
C GLY A 266 10.87 8.44 23.05
N GLN A 267 10.49 9.22 22.05
CA GLN A 267 9.96 10.57 22.20
C GLN A 267 8.43 10.60 22.24
N CYS A 268 7.78 9.51 21.84
CA CYS A 268 6.33 9.31 21.97
C CYS A 268 6.02 7.85 22.33
N ALA A 269 4.79 7.60 22.80
CA ALA A 269 4.39 6.29 23.30
C ALA A 269 3.88 5.35 22.23
N PHE A 270 3.01 5.83 21.32
CA PHE A 270 2.33 5.02 20.31
C PHE A 270 2.46 5.62 18.91
N LEU A 271 2.36 4.75 17.91
CA LEU A 271 2.22 5.10 16.48
C LEU A 271 1.33 4.04 15.80
N SER A 272 0.27 4.47 15.14
CA SER A 272 -0.55 3.59 14.29
C SER A 272 -0.23 3.87 12.84
N MET A 273 0.37 2.91 12.18
CA MET A 273 0.75 2.97 10.77
C MET A 273 1.18 1.57 10.29
N ASN A 274 1.18 1.36 8.99
CA ASN A 274 1.66 0.13 8.37
C ASN A 274 3.12 -0.20 8.75
N ASP A 275 3.55 -1.39 8.40
CA ASP A 275 4.82 -1.94 8.85
C ASP A 275 6.07 -1.44 8.09
N SER A 276 5.95 -0.43 7.21
CA SER A 276 7.10 0.39 6.83
C SER A 276 7.78 1.00 8.07
N VAL A 277 7.01 1.27 9.13
CA VAL A 277 7.52 1.69 10.44
C VAL A 277 8.55 0.71 10.98
N TYR A 278 8.36 -0.61 10.82
CA TYR A 278 9.33 -1.60 11.28
C TYR A 278 10.72 -1.38 10.66
N GLY A 279 10.76 -1.18 9.33
CA GLY A 279 12.00 -0.86 8.62
C GLY A 279 12.70 0.38 9.19
N GLU A 280 11.94 1.45 9.45
CA GLU A 280 12.46 2.68 10.05
C GLU A 280 12.95 2.49 11.50
N LEU A 281 12.23 1.71 12.32
CA LEU A 281 12.67 1.41 13.68
C LEU A 281 14.03 0.70 13.67
N VAL A 282 14.21 -0.29 12.80
CA VAL A 282 15.46 -1.03 12.63
C VAL A 282 16.56 -0.12 12.06
N ALA A 283 16.28 0.68 11.04
CA ALA A 283 17.23 1.63 10.47
C ALA A 283 17.73 2.66 11.50
N ASN A 284 16.86 3.04 12.45
CA ASN A 284 17.20 3.88 13.61
C ASN A 284 17.78 3.09 14.79
N LYS A 285 18.16 1.80 14.60
CA LYS A 285 18.81 0.93 15.60
C LYS A 285 17.97 0.62 16.82
N ALA A 286 16.65 0.76 16.76
CA ALA A 286 15.75 0.30 17.80
C ALA A 286 15.63 -1.24 17.77
N VAL A 287 15.57 -1.85 18.92
CA VAL A 287 15.55 -3.31 19.09
C VAL A 287 14.15 -3.77 19.50
N GLU A 288 13.57 -4.67 18.69
CA GLU A 288 12.28 -5.31 18.96
C GLU A 288 12.29 -5.99 20.34
N GLY A 289 11.22 -5.81 21.10
CA GLY A 289 11.05 -6.36 22.45
C GLY A 289 11.79 -5.60 23.55
N LYS A 290 12.81 -4.80 23.22
CA LYS A 290 13.55 -3.97 24.16
C LYS A 290 13.16 -2.49 24.09
N ASP A 291 13.21 -1.91 22.90
CA ASP A 291 12.97 -0.48 22.71
C ASP A 291 11.53 -0.22 22.23
N PHE A 292 10.98 -1.12 21.43
CA PHE A 292 9.62 -1.06 20.91
C PHE A 292 8.94 -2.43 20.94
N GLY A 293 7.61 -2.40 20.86
CA GLY A 293 6.76 -3.56 20.63
C GLY A 293 5.61 -3.19 19.70
N TYR A 294 4.76 -4.17 19.41
CA TYR A 294 3.63 -4.01 18.51
C TYR A 294 2.49 -4.94 18.92
N VAL A 295 1.28 -4.56 18.51
CA VAL A 295 0.07 -5.39 18.53
C VAL A 295 -0.75 -5.09 17.28
N ALA A 296 -1.72 -5.95 16.95
CA ALA A 296 -2.76 -5.56 16.01
C ALA A 296 -3.48 -4.32 16.55
N TYR A 297 -3.85 -3.39 15.66
CA TYR A 297 -4.64 -2.24 16.09
C TYR A 297 -5.93 -2.71 16.80
N PRO A 298 -6.37 -2.04 17.88
CA PRO A 298 -7.51 -2.49 18.67
C PRO A 298 -8.76 -2.78 17.82
N GLY A 299 -9.35 -3.97 18.04
CA GLY A 299 -10.52 -4.43 17.31
C GLY A 299 -10.26 -5.05 15.93
N THR A 300 -8.98 -5.17 15.50
CA THR A 300 -8.64 -5.69 14.16
C THR A 300 -7.97 -7.07 14.18
N SER A 301 -8.03 -7.79 15.29
CA SER A 301 -7.48 -9.15 15.38
C SER A 301 -8.11 -10.09 14.35
N GLY A 302 -7.30 -10.92 13.69
CA GLY A 302 -7.74 -11.84 12.63
C GLY A 302 -7.96 -11.17 11.27
N ALA A 303 -7.69 -9.86 11.15
CA ALA A 303 -7.60 -9.15 9.89
C ALA A 303 -6.15 -8.86 9.51
N TYR A 304 -5.84 -8.98 8.24
CA TYR A 304 -4.63 -8.46 7.61
C TYR A 304 -5.04 -7.35 6.63
N LEU A 305 -4.90 -6.09 7.05
CA LEU A 305 -5.13 -4.96 6.17
C LEU A 305 -3.90 -4.83 5.25
N ALA A 306 -4.03 -5.30 4.03
CA ALA A 306 -2.95 -5.34 3.06
C ALA A 306 -2.76 -3.99 2.38
N ILE A 307 -1.50 -3.61 2.23
CA ILE A 307 -1.04 -2.50 1.41
C ILE A 307 0.07 -3.08 0.53
N VAL A 308 -0.09 -3.01 -0.79
CA VAL A 308 0.76 -3.77 -1.70
C VAL A 308 1.38 -2.86 -2.76
N ASP A 309 2.63 -2.53 -2.53
CA ASP A 309 3.46 -1.83 -3.51
C ASP A 309 3.72 -2.70 -4.73
N THR A 310 3.45 -2.17 -5.90
CA THR A 310 3.44 -2.90 -7.17
C THR A 310 4.17 -2.11 -8.24
N PHE A 311 4.98 -2.74 -9.06
CA PHE A 311 5.58 -2.13 -10.23
C PHE A 311 4.85 -2.54 -11.50
N VAL A 312 4.69 -1.58 -12.40
CA VAL A 312 4.02 -1.74 -13.70
C VAL A 312 4.93 -1.30 -14.83
N VAL A 313 4.71 -1.84 -16.03
CA VAL A 313 5.43 -1.46 -17.25
C VAL A 313 4.56 -0.54 -18.09
N SER A 314 5.14 0.58 -18.55
CA SER A 314 4.50 1.52 -19.46
C SER A 314 4.05 0.85 -20.76
N ALA A 315 2.87 1.19 -21.24
CA ALA A 315 2.43 0.83 -22.59
C ALA A 315 3.27 1.50 -23.69
N GLU A 316 3.94 2.60 -23.33
CA GLU A 316 4.79 3.41 -24.22
C GLU A 316 6.27 3.36 -23.76
N ALA A 317 6.69 2.28 -23.04
CA ALA A 317 8.07 2.12 -22.59
C ALA A 317 9.03 2.07 -23.80
N GLU A 318 10.08 2.88 -23.72
CA GLU A 318 11.16 2.82 -24.73
C GLU A 318 11.98 1.53 -24.56
N ASP A 319 12.13 1.07 -23.29
CA ASP A 319 12.91 -0.09 -22.86
C ASP A 319 12.05 -1.23 -22.33
N GLY A 320 10.94 -1.51 -22.97
CA GLY A 320 9.93 -2.46 -22.49
C GLY A 320 10.45 -3.87 -22.23
N MET A 321 11.45 -4.37 -22.99
CA MET A 321 12.06 -5.66 -22.72
C MET A 321 12.87 -5.66 -21.42
N ASN A 322 13.62 -4.61 -21.12
CA ASN A 322 14.34 -4.45 -19.86
C ASN A 322 13.38 -4.23 -18.70
N ALA A 323 12.28 -3.50 -18.93
CA ALA A 323 11.19 -3.32 -17.97
C ALA A 323 10.57 -4.67 -17.56
N MET A 324 10.28 -5.57 -18.51
CA MET A 324 9.77 -6.92 -18.21
C MET A 324 10.78 -7.75 -17.41
N LYS A 325 12.07 -7.73 -17.77
CA LYS A 325 13.14 -8.41 -17.00
C LYS A 325 13.28 -7.85 -15.57
N PHE A 326 13.00 -6.54 -15.40
CA PHE A 326 12.99 -5.95 -14.06
C PHE A 326 11.84 -6.51 -13.22
N LEU A 327 10.64 -6.65 -13.80
CA LEU A 327 9.52 -7.29 -13.11
C LEU A 327 9.81 -8.78 -12.78
N GLU A 328 10.48 -9.52 -13.67
CA GLU A 328 10.94 -10.88 -13.38
C GLU A 328 11.96 -10.91 -12.22
N THR A 329 12.78 -9.85 -12.10
CA THR A 329 13.72 -9.70 -10.98
C THR A 329 12.99 -9.44 -9.66
N ILE A 330 11.95 -8.63 -9.66
CA ILE A 330 11.07 -8.41 -8.48
C ILE A 330 10.40 -9.72 -8.06
N ALA A 331 9.94 -10.51 -9.01
CA ALA A 331 9.27 -11.79 -8.77
C ALA A 331 10.20 -12.91 -8.26
N ASP A 332 11.53 -12.74 -8.29
CA ASP A 332 12.49 -13.73 -7.82
C ASP A 332 12.38 -13.93 -6.29
N PRO A 333 12.20 -15.18 -5.79
CA PRO A 333 11.98 -15.43 -4.35
C PRO A 333 13.10 -14.91 -3.45
N LYS A 334 14.36 -14.97 -3.89
CA LYS A 334 15.51 -14.52 -3.11
C LYS A 334 15.57 -13.00 -3.05
N VAL A 335 15.31 -12.33 -4.18
CA VAL A 335 15.27 -10.87 -4.26
C VAL A 335 14.12 -10.35 -3.42
N SER A 336 12.96 -10.98 -3.50
CA SER A 336 11.79 -10.66 -2.67
C SER A 336 12.10 -10.77 -1.16
N LEU A 337 12.81 -11.83 -0.73
CA LEU A 337 13.21 -11.98 0.68
C LEU A 337 14.15 -10.86 1.14
N GLU A 338 15.19 -10.56 0.37
CA GLU A 338 16.19 -9.55 0.70
C GLU A 338 15.58 -8.15 0.75
N PHE A 339 14.74 -7.82 -0.24
CA PHE A 339 14.00 -6.57 -0.30
C PHE A 339 13.11 -6.39 0.93
N ASN A 340 12.22 -7.35 1.18
CA ASN A 340 11.24 -7.24 2.25
C ASN A 340 11.88 -7.18 3.64
N LYS A 341 13.03 -7.84 3.83
CA LYS A 341 13.79 -7.80 5.09
C LYS A 341 14.23 -6.38 5.47
N LEU A 342 14.60 -5.56 4.49
CA LEU A 342 15.00 -4.15 4.71
C LEU A 342 13.79 -3.22 4.77
N LYS A 343 12.82 -3.45 3.87
CA LYS A 343 11.63 -2.60 3.72
C LYS A 343 10.70 -2.64 4.96
N GLY A 344 10.71 -3.76 5.70
CA GLY A 344 9.80 -3.99 6.83
C GLY A 344 8.53 -4.75 6.47
N SER A 345 8.19 -4.86 5.18
CA SER A 345 7.10 -5.65 4.61
C SER A 345 7.39 -7.16 4.64
N VAL A 346 6.51 -7.96 4.06
CA VAL A 346 6.69 -9.41 3.94
C VAL A 346 6.53 -9.87 2.48
N PRO A 347 7.25 -10.93 2.06
CA PRO A 347 7.03 -11.55 0.76
C PRO A 347 5.57 -11.98 0.59
N ILE A 348 5.02 -11.76 -0.60
CA ILE A 348 3.63 -12.11 -0.94
C ILE A 348 3.45 -13.57 -1.38
N ARG A 349 4.50 -14.34 -1.35
CA ARG A 349 4.55 -15.72 -1.85
C ARG A 349 4.88 -16.70 -0.74
N ASP A 350 4.25 -17.88 -0.74
CA ASP A 350 4.38 -18.89 0.30
C ASP A 350 5.59 -19.83 0.13
N ASP A 351 6.28 -19.75 -1.01
CA ASP A 351 7.48 -20.55 -1.32
C ASP A 351 8.80 -19.86 -0.91
N VAL A 352 8.74 -18.71 -0.22
CA VAL A 352 9.91 -18.03 0.34
C VAL A 352 10.17 -18.53 1.76
N ASP A 353 11.40 -18.98 2.05
CA ASP A 353 11.81 -19.31 3.41
C ASP A 353 11.99 -18.04 4.27
N VAL A 354 10.98 -17.74 5.04
CA VAL A 354 10.94 -16.57 5.94
C VAL A 354 11.63 -16.78 7.29
N ALA A 355 12.27 -17.92 7.52
CA ALA A 355 12.94 -18.23 8.80
C ALA A 355 14.04 -17.21 9.17
N SER A 356 14.68 -16.61 8.16
CA SER A 356 15.70 -15.57 8.34
C SER A 356 15.18 -14.18 8.62
N LEU A 357 13.85 -13.95 8.49
CA LEU A 357 13.22 -12.68 8.80
C LEU A 357 13.16 -12.47 10.34
N PRO A 358 13.15 -11.20 10.80
CA PRO A 358 12.93 -10.85 12.20
C PRO A 358 11.59 -11.36 12.76
N PRO A 359 11.44 -11.41 14.10
CA PRO A 359 10.23 -11.98 14.71
C PRO A 359 8.92 -11.33 14.24
N TYR A 360 8.86 -9.99 14.18
CA TYR A 360 7.70 -9.27 13.65
C TYR A 360 7.34 -9.75 12.24
N GLN A 361 8.31 -9.70 11.31
CA GLN A 361 8.04 -10.04 9.91
C GLN A 361 7.64 -11.51 9.72
N ARG A 362 8.20 -12.44 10.53
CA ARG A 362 7.71 -13.84 10.52
C ARG A 362 6.26 -13.96 10.96
N GLN A 363 5.86 -13.17 11.99
CA GLN A 363 4.46 -13.14 12.44
C GLN A 363 3.55 -12.50 11.40
N ALA A 364 3.96 -11.39 10.79
CA ALA A 364 3.20 -10.72 9.73
C ALA A 364 3.07 -11.61 8.48
N SER A 365 4.14 -12.31 8.08
CA SER A 365 4.09 -13.29 6.98
C SER A 365 3.12 -14.43 7.28
N LYS A 366 3.12 -14.97 8.50
CA LYS A 366 2.13 -15.98 8.89
C LYS A 366 0.71 -15.41 8.82
N ALA A 367 0.49 -14.20 9.32
CA ALA A 367 -0.82 -13.54 9.29
C ALA A 367 -1.33 -13.30 7.87
N LEU A 368 -0.45 -12.95 6.91
CA LEU A 368 -0.81 -12.79 5.50
C LEU A 368 -1.48 -14.05 4.91
N PHE A 369 -1.06 -15.24 5.34
CA PHE A 369 -1.60 -16.51 4.84
C PHE A 369 -2.66 -17.15 5.75
N SER A 370 -2.94 -16.58 6.95
CA SER A 370 -3.91 -17.14 7.90
C SER A 370 -5.08 -16.23 8.23
N ASP A 371 -4.89 -14.91 8.19
CA ASP A 371 -5.91 -13.93 8.56
C ASP A 371 -6.76 -13.55 7.32
N LYS A 372 -7.90 -12.91 7.57
CA LYS A 372 -8.73 -12.38 6.48
C LYS A 372 -8.03 -11.18 5.85
N ILE A 373 -7.61 -11.30 4.60
CA ILE A 373 -7.00 -10.21 3.84
C ILE A 373 -8.08 -9.19 3.46
N LEU A 374 -7.80 -7.93 3.74
CA LEU A 374 -8.59 -6.75 3.40
C LEU A 374 -7.68 -5.77 2.67
N LEU A 375 -8.18 -5.09 1.64
CA LEU A 375 -7.40 -4.08 0.92
C LEU A 375 -7.59 -2.69 1.53
N SER A 376 -6.55 -1.84 1.45
CA SER A 376 -6.55 -0.49 2.01
C SER A 376 -7.36 0.50 1.17
N MET A 377 -8.17 1.34 1.83
CA MET A 377 -8.78 2.52 1.23
C MET A 377 -7.77 3.67 1.11
N THR A 378 -6.93 3.81 2.13
CA THR A 378 -5.92 4.88 2.21
C THR A 378 -4.97 4.85 1.02
N HIS A 379 -4.65 3.66 0.51
CA HIS A 379 -3.74 3.49 -0.62
C HIS A 379 -4.45 3.27 -1.97
N GLY A 380 -5.79 3.49 -2.01
CA GLY A 380 -6.56 3.40 -3.25
C GLY A 380 -6.67 2.00 -3.82
N GLU A 381 -6.58 0.95 -2.97
CA GLU A 381 -6.64 -0.43 -3.44
C GLU A 381 -8.08 -0.95 -3.53
N VAL A 382 -8.97 -0.51 -2.62
CA VAL A 382 -10.38 -0.95 -2.60
C VAL A 382 -11.32 0.06 -3.24
N MET A 383 -10.97 1.35 -3.23
CA MET A 383 -11.81 2.44 -3.72
C MET A 383 -11.13 3.21 -4.86
N SER A 384 -11.89 4.01 -5.62
CA SER A 384 -11.34 4.82 -6.70
C SER A 384 -10.35 5.89 -6.19
N THR A 385 -9.53 6.43 -7.09
CA THR A 385 -8.59 7.53 -6.77
C THR A 385 -9.32 8.78 -6.30
N GLU A 386 -10.49 9.07 -6.87
CA GLU A 386 -11.33 10.21 -6.49
C GLU A 386 -11.83 10.04 -5.05
N PHE A 387 -12.30 8.84 -4.70
CA PHE A 387 -12.70 8.53 -3.34
C PHE A 387 -11.52 8.64 -2.37
N GLN A 388 -10.34 8.12 -2.72
CA GLN A 388 -9.13 8.24 -1.92
C GLN A 388 -8.79 9.71 -1.61
N GLN A 389 -8.85 10.59 -2.62
CA GLN A 389 -8.58 12.01 -2.43
C GLN A 389 -9.62 12.67 -1.51
N ALA A 390 -10.91 12.37 -1.72
CA ALA A 390 -11.96 12.85 -0.85
C ALA A 390 -11.84 12.34 0.60
N LEU A 391 -11.39 11.09 0.78
CA LEU A 391 -11.12 10.52 2.10
C LEU A 391 -9.99 11.29 2.80
N TYR A 392 -8.91 11.60 2.09
CA TYR A 392 -7.83 12.43 2.63
C TYR A 392 -8.32 13.80 3.09
N ASP A 393 -9.17 14.46 2.29
CA ASP A 393 -9.71 15.78 2.60
C ASP A 393 -10.70 15.72 3.78
N ALA A 394 -11.59 14.73 3.77
CA ALA A 394 -12.56 14.51 4.85
C ALA A 394 -11.88 14.22 6.18
N VAL A 395 -10.86 13.34 6.21
CA VAL A 395 -10.09 13.01 7.41
C VAL A 395 -9.32 14.22 7.93
N ALA A 396 -8.66 14.98 7.03
CA ALA A 396 -7.93 16.18 7.42
C ALA A 396 -8.86 17.25 8.01
N SER A 397 -10.00 17.50 7.38
CA SER A 397 -11.03 18.43 7.86
C SER A 397 -11.61 17.99 9.19
N TYR A 398 -11.96 16.70 9.33
CA TYR A 398 -12.53 16.16 10.57
C TYR A 398 -11.56 16.24 11.74
N ALA A 399 -10.28 15.96 11.52
CA ALA A 399 -9.26 16.03 12.57
C ALA A 399 -9.25 17.38 13.30
N SER A 400 -9.56 18.48 12.61
CA SER A 400 -9.62 19.83 13.17
C SER A 400 -11.03 20.27 13.59
N SER A 401 -12.04 19.95 12.78
CA SER A 401 -13.40 20.48 12.96
C SER A 401 -14.29 19.59 13.85
N LYS A 402 -14.03 18.31 13.92
CA LYS A 402 -14.90 17.27 14.52
C LYS A 402 -16.32 17.23 13.93
N ASN A 403 -16.48 17.76 12.71
CA ASN A 403 -17.76 17.80 12.01
C ASN A 403 -18.00 16.51 11.22
N ALA A 404 -18.75 15.57 11.80
CA ALA A 404 -19.06 14.28 11.18
C ALA A 404 -19.94 14.42 9.93
N ASP A 405 -20.88 15.36 9.91
CA ASP A 405 -21.73 15.57 8.73
C ASP A 405 -20.92 16.14 7.57
N GLY A 406 -20.01 17.09 7.83
CA GLY A 406 -19.08 17.60 6.82
C GLY A 406 -18.12 16.53 6.27
N PHE A 407 -17.69 15.58 7.10
CA PHE A 407 -16.94 14.40 6.65
C PHE A 407 -17.76 13.55 5.67
N ILE A 408 -19.00 13.23 6.04
CA ILE A 408 -19.91 12.41 5.23
C ILE A 408 -20.23 13.10 3.91
N ASP A 409 -20.53 14.39 3.93
CA ASP A 409 -20.85 15.15 2.71
C ASP A 409 -19.66 15.20 1.74
N THR A 410 -18.43 15.31 2.25
CA THR A 410 -17.21 15.25 1.43
C THR A 410 -17.07 13.90 0.73
N LEU A 411 -17.28 12.79 1.44
CA LEU A 411 -17.20 11.47 0.85
C LEU A 411 -18.32 11.20 -0.16
N GLN A 412 -19.54 11.63 0.13
CA GLN A 412 -20.68 11.35 -0.74
C GLN A 412 -20.56 11.98 -2.12
N SER A 413 -19.94 13.16 -2.22
CA SER A 413 -19.65 13.77 -3.54
C SER A 413 -18.78 12.89 -4.43
N SER A 414 -18.05 11.93 -3.84
CA SER A 414 -17.15 11.02 -4.54
C SER A 414 -17.74 9.63 -4.76
N ILE A 415 -18.70 9.20 -3.93
CA ILE A 415 -19.39 7.91 -4.07
C ILE A 415 -20.36 7.91 -5.27
N GLU A 416 -20.89 9.09 -5.64
CA GLU A 416 -21.75 9.26 -6.82
C GLU A 416 -20.99 9.12 -8.15
N VAL A 417 -19.66 9.17 -8.12
CA VAL A 417 -18.83 8.84 -9.30
C VAL A 417 -18.80 7.32 -9.44
N PRO A 418 -19.24 6.74 -10.57
CA PRO A 418 -19.24 5.29 -10.75
C PRO A 418 -17.86 4.72 -10.47
N ILE A 419 -17.77 3.76 -9.58
CA ILE A 419 -16.53 2.98 -9.39
C ILE A 419 -16.31 2.22 -10.69
N VAL A 420 -15.45 2.76 -11.53
CA VAL A 420 -15.15 2.18 -12.83
C VAL A 420 -14.39 0.88 -12.59
N GLY A 421 -15.04 -0.24 -12.83
CA GLY A 421 -14.36 -1.53 -12.90
C GLY A 421 -14.90 -2.65 -12.00
N ARG A 422 -16.21 -2.81 -11.87
CA ARG A 422 -16.79 -4.12 -11.52
C ARG A 422 -16.84 -5.04 -12.71
#